data_9b4a17be652d7ccd222cbdd1dc3fdcdb
#
_entry.id   9b4a17be652d7ccd222cbdd1dc3fdcdb
#
_cell.length_a   1.000
_cell.length_b   1.000
_cell.length_c   1.000
_cell.angle_alpha   90.00
_cell.angle_beta   90.00
_cell.angle_gamma   90.00
#
_symmetry.space_group_name_H-M   'P 1'
#
loop_
_entity.id
_entity.type
_entity.pdbx_description
1 polymer ?
#
loop_
_entity_poly.entity_id
_entity_poly.type
_entity_poly.pdbx_seq_one_letter_code
_entity_poly.pdbx_strand_id
1 'polypeptide(L)'
;MPKNPNIKKVVVIGSGPIVIGQAAEFDYAGTQACRSLKEEGLCVVLINSNPATIMTDKDIADKVYIEPLTVDVVKAIIEKEKPDSLLPTLGGQAALNIAMELDESGFLREHDVLLIGTSSTTIKKAEDRLEFKKTMEKILSLIHI
;
A
#
# COMPACT_ATOMS: atom_id res chain seq x y z
N MET A 1 -1.83 -16.88 -8.32
CA MET A 1 -0.74 -16.26 -9.09
C MET A 1 0.61 -16.81 -8.65
N PRO A 2 1.54 -17.06 -9.56
CA PRO A 2 2.86 -17.50 -9.15
C PRO A 2 3.57 -16.42 -8.36
N LYS A 3 4.27 -16.84 -7.33
CA LYS A 3 5.06 -15.94 -6.48
C LYS A 3 6.18 -15.27 -7.29
N ASN A 4 6.32 -13.96 -7.16
CA ASN A 4 7.46 -13.25 -7.73
C ASN A 4 8.72 -13.59 -6.91
N PRO A 5 9.74 -14.26 -7.50
CA PRO A 5 10.93 -14.69 -6.75
C PRO A 5 11.80 -13.54 -6.27
N ASN A 6 11.62 -12.34 -6.80
CA ASN A 6 12.38 -11.15 -6.42
C ASN A 6 11.83 -10.44 -5.18
N ILE A 7 10.62 -10.81 -4.74
CA ILE A 7 9.97 -10.20 -3.58
C ILE A 7 10.18 -11.12 -2.38
N LYS A 8 10.84 -10.60 -1.34
CA LYS A 8 11.13 -11.34 -0.10
C LYS A 8 10.55 -10.63 1.12
N LYS A 9 10.51 -9.31 1.11
CA LYS A 9 10.06 -8.50 2.24
C LYS A 9 9.13 -7.38 1.75
N VAL A 10 7.93 -7.35 2.30
CA VAL A 10 6.87 -6.42 1.90
C VAL A 10 6.51 -5.51 3.07
N VAL A 11 6.43 -4.20 2.81
CA VAL A 11 5.83 -3.25 3.74
C VAL A 11 4.37 -3.05 3.35
N VAL A 12 3.46 -3.30 4.28
CA VAL A 12 2.02 -3.09 4.13
C VAL A 12 1.64 -1.86 4.94
N ILE A 13 0.98 -0.90 4.32
CA ILE A 13 0.47 0.29 4.99
C ILE A 13 -0.99 0.04 5.36
N GLY A 14 -1.29 0.11 6.65
CA GLY A 14 -2.65 -0.04 7.15
C GLY A 14 -3.51 1.20 6.95
N SER A 15 -4.79 1.07 7.28
CA SER A 15 -5.80 2.11 7.01
C SER A 15 -5.74 3.33 7.93
N GLY A 16 -4.94 3.29 8.99
CA GLY A 16 -4.87 4.37 9.96
C GLY A 16 -6.03 4.37 10.95
N PRO A 17 -6.39 5.54 11.51
CA PRO A 17 -7.46 5.65 12.48
C PRO A 17 -8.79 5.18 11.91
N ILE A 18 -9.56 4.48 12.73
CA ILE A 18 -10.86 3.93 12.35
C ILE A 18 -11.91 5.02 12.25
N VAL A 19 -12.47 5.20 11.05
CA VAL A 19 -13.74 5.91 10.87
C VAL A 19 -14.84 4.86 10.92
N ILE A 20 -15.83 5.06 11.78
CA ILE A 20 -16.95 4.12 11.98
C ILE A 20 -17.61 3.81 10.62
N GLY A 21 -17.65 2.53 10.25
CA GLY A 21 -18.23 2.05 9.00
C GLY A 21 -17.25 1.68 7.88
N GLN A 22 -16.06 2.29 7.80
CA GLN A 22 -15.03 1.93 6.82
C GLN A 22 -13.96 0.98 7.37
N ALA A 23 -13.75 1.03 8.65
CA ALA A 23 -12.58 0.43 9.28
C ALA A 23 -12.58 -1.09 9.32
N ALA A 24 -13.73 -1.69 9.54
CA ALA A 24 -13.82 -3.15 9.65
C ALA A 24 -13.47 -3.83 8.34
N GLU A 25 -13.85 -3.25 7.22
CA GLU A 25 -13.53 -3.77 5.89
C GLU A 25 -12.04 -3.66 5.57
N PHE A 26 -11.42 -2.52 5.84
CA PHE A 26 -9.99 -2.33 5.62
C PHE A 26 -9.14 -3.19 6.55
N ASP A 27 -9.51 -3.33 7.81
CA ASP A 27 -8.82 -4.20 8.75
C ASP A 27 -8.88 -5.66 8.31
N TYR A 28 -10.05 -6.13 7.89
CA TYR A 28 -10.22 -7.49 7.41
C TYR A 28 -9.40 -7.75 6.14
N ALA A 29 -9.49 -6.86 5.15
CA ALA A 29 -8.73 -6.98 3.91
C ALA A 29 -7.22 -6.96 4.16
N GLY A 30 -6.76 -6.04 5.00
CA GLY A 30 -5.35 -5.94 5.38
C GLY A 30 -4.85 -7.18 6.11
N THR A 31 -5.64 -7.72 7.03
CA THR A 31 -5.33 -8.95 7.76
C THR A 31 -5.19 -10.13 6.80
N GLN A 32 -6.13 -10.30 5.88
CA GLN A 32 -6.10 -11.37 4.89
C GLN A 32 -4.89 -11.25 3.96
N ALA A 33 -4.56 -10.02 3.53
CA ALA A 33 -3.38 -9.78 2.72
C ALA A 33 -2.09 -10.15 3.44
N CYS A 34 -1.94 -9.74 4.70
CA CYS A 34 -0.77 -10.08 5.50
C CYS A 34 -0.63 -11.60 5.67
N ARG A 35 -1.72 -12.29 5.96
CA ARG A 35 -1.72 -13.76 6.07
C ARG A 35 -1.31 -14.42 4.76
N SER A 36 -1.88 -13.98 3.64
CA SER A 36 -1.54 -14.52 2.32
C SER A 36 -0.07 -14.32 1.98
N LEU A 37 0.47 -13.15 2.29
CA LEU A 37 1.89 -12.85 2.07
C LEU A 37 2.79 -13.74 2.93
N LYS A 38 2.42 -13.99 4.20
CA LYS A 38 3.17 -14.90 5.08
C LYS A 38 3.10 -16.35 4.60
N GLU A 39 1.95 -16.80 4.12
CA GLU A 39 1.79 -18.14 3.53
C GLU A 39 2.67 -18.34 2.31
N GLU A 40 2.93 -17.27 1.54
CA GLU A 40 3.87 -17.28 0.42
C GLU A 40 5.34 -17.28 0.86
N GLY A 41 5.60 -17.22 2.15
CA GLY A 41 6.96 -17.20 2.70
C GLY A 41 7.61 -15.83 2.72
N LEU A 42 6.84 -14.76 2.57
CA LEU A 42 7.35 -13.39 2.59
C LEU A 42 7.44 -12.85 4.01
N CYS A 43 8.43 -12.00 4.26
CA CYS A 43 8.51 -11.22 5.49
C CYS A 43 7.57 -10.01 5.37
N VAL A 44 6.64 -9.86 6.31
CA VAL A 44 5.65 -8.78 6.28
C VAL A 44 5.96 -7.77 7.38
N VAL A 45 6.11 -6.52 6.98
CA VAL A 45 6.24 -5.37 7.89
C VAL A 45 4.97 -4.53 7.75
N LEU A 46 4.23 -4.38 8.84
CA LEU A 46 3.00 -3.60 8.86
C LEU A 46 3.23 -2.25 9.53
N ILE A 47 2.74 -1.19 8.90
CA ILE A 47 2.70 0.15 9.47
C ILE A 47 1.24 0.56 9.64
N ASN A 48 0.83 0.86 10.87
CA ASN A 48 -0.52 1.33 11.16
C ASN A 48 -0.49 2.29 12.33
N SER A 49 -1.31 3.33 12.30
CA SER A 49 -1.40 4.30 13.38
C SER A 49 -2.36 3.90 14.51
N ASN A 50 -3.21 2.90 14.28
CA ASN A 50 -4.21 2.46 15.25
C ASN A 50 -3.76 1.21 16.01
N PRO A 51 -3.50 1.29 17.33
CA PRO A 51 -3.11 0.11 18.11
C PRO A 51 -4.25 -0.87 18.39
N ALA A 52 -5.50 -0.48 18.15
CA ALA A 52 -6.69 -1.28 18.43
C ALA A 52 -7.11 -2.19 17.27
N THR A 53 -6.37 -2.19 16.16
CA THR A 53 -6.72 -3.04 15.01
C THR A 53 -6.20 -4.46 15.17
N ILE A 54 -6.91 -5.43 14.57
CA ILE A 54 -6.46 -6.82 14.49
C ILE A 54 -5.19 -6.99 13.66
N MET A 55 -4.89 -6.02 12.78
CA MET A 55 -3.68 -6.03 11.96
C MET A 55 -2.40 -5.88 12.78
N THR A 56 -2.49 -5.40 14.01
CA THR A 56 -1.33 -5.22 14.89
C THR A 56 -0.93 -6.48 15.63
N ASP A 57 -1.67 -7.57 15.46
CA ASP A 57 -1.32 -8.85 16.04
C ASP A 57 -0.02 -9.39 15.44
N LYS A 58 0.89 -9.83 16.31
CA LYS A 58 2.20 -10.38 15.91
C LYS A 58 2.08 -11.64 15.05
N ASP A 59 0.96 -12.35 15.14
CA ASP A 59 0.72 -13.54 14.32
C ASP A 59 0.35 -13.20 12.90
N ILE A 60 0.00 -11.95 12.61
CA ILE A 60 -0.42 -11.48 11.30
C ILE A 60 0.75 -10.92 10.50
N ALA A 61 1.65 -10.20 11.14
CA ALA A 61 2.82 -9.61 10.50
C ALA A 61 4.10 -9.93 11.30
N ASP A 62 5.23 -10.04 10.61
CA ASP A 62 6.52 -10.32 11.26
C ASP A 62 7.01 -9.15 12.09
N LYS A 63 6.75 -7.93 11.64
CA LYS A 63 6.98 -6.70 12.39
C LYS A 63 5.80 -5.76 12.26
N VAL A 64 5.46 -5.09 13.35
CA VAL A 64 4.37 -4.13 13.42
C VAL A 64 4.91 -2.80 13.95
N TYR A 65 4.70 -1.74 13.17
CA TYR A 65 5.02 -0.37 13.58
C TYR A 65 3.72 0.39 13.84
N ILE A 66 3.51 0.78 15.09
CA ILE A 66 2.38 1.62 15.48
C ILE A 66 2.88 3.06 15.53
N GLU A 67 2.82 3.72 14.38
CA GLU A 67 3.35 5.06 14.18
C GLU A 67 2.37 5.88 13.33
N PRO A 68 2.45 7.21 13.40
CA PRO A 68 1.64 8.05 12.52
C PRO A 68 1.91 7.75 11.05
N LEU A 69 0.85 7.73 10.24
CA LEU A 69 0.95 7.49 8.80
C LEU A 69 1.36 8.79 8.10
N THR A 70 2.65 9.08 8.11
CA THR A 70 3.26 10.22 7.42
C THR A 70 4.36 9.74 6.49
N VAL A 71 4.67 10.55 5.49
CA VAL A 71 5.74 10.23 4.53
C VAL A 71 7.08 10.05 5.24
N ASP A 72 7.39 10.91 6.20
CA ASP A 72 8.66 10.86 6.93
C ASP A 72 8.82 9.57 7.74
N VAL A 73 7.76 9.13 8.41
CA VAL A 73 7.75 7.88 9.18
C VAL A 73 7.93 6.68 8.25
N VAL A 74 7.20 6.65 7.14
CA VAL A 74 7.31 5.55 6.17
C VAL A 74 8.71 5.50 5.55
N LYS A 75 9.31 6.64 5.22
CA LYS A 75 10.70 6.71 4.75
C LYS A 75 11.68 6.12 5.76
N ALA A 76 11.55 6.51 7.03
CA ALA A 76 12.42 6.00 8.09
C ALA A 76 12.32 4.49 8.25
N ILE A 77 11.12 3.95 8.17
CA ILE A 77 10.88 2.51 8.27
C ILE A 77 11.46 1.77 7.06
N ILE A 78 11.28 2.29 5.86
CA ILE A 78 11.85 1.71 4.64
C ILE A 78 13.40 1.69 4.72
N GLU A 79 14.01 2.75 5.20
CA GLU A 79 15.46 2.81 5.36
C GLU A 79 15.96 1.79 6.39
N LYS A 80 15.20 1.58 7.47
CA LYS A 80 15.55 0.64 8.55
C LYS A 80 15.36 -0.82 8.13
N GLU A 81 14.21 -1.13 7.53
CA GLU A 81 13.82 -2.51 7.20
C GLU A 81 14.33 -2.99 5.85
N LYS A 82 14.64 -2.08 4.95
CA LYS A 82 15.12 -2.35 3.59
C LYS A 82 14.24 -3.36 2.84
N PRO A 83 12.94 -3.07 2.68
CA PRO A 83 12.02 -3.98 2.00
C PRO A 83 12.27 -4.00 0.48
N ASP A 84 11.82 -5.06 -0.17
CA ASP A 84 11.82 -5.17 -1.63
C ASP A 84 10.60 -4.53 -2.27
N SER A 85 9.51 -4.39 -1.52
CA SER A 85 8.23 -3.95 -2.06
C SER A 85 7.37 -3.21 -1.04
N LEU A 86 6.43 -2.44 -1.55
CA LEU A 86 5.47 -1.65 -0.78
C LEU A 86 4.07 -1.94 -1.30
N LEU A 87 3.15 -2.31 -0.42
CA LEU A 87 1.74 -2.55 -0.73
C LEU A 87 0.86 -1.51 -0.04
N PRO A 88 0.42 -0.45 -0.75
CA PRO A 88 -0.39 0.61 -0.15
C PRO A 88 -1.90 0.45 -0.35
N THR A 89 -2.33 -0.43 -1.24
CA THR A 89 -3.73 -0.49 -1.70
C THR A 89 -4.76 -0.82 -0.61
N LEU A 90 -4.32 -1.43 0.48
CA LEU A 90 -5.19 -1.85 1.58
C LEU A 90 -5.31 -0.81 2.69
N GLY A 91 -4.61 0.30 2.57
CA GLY A 91 -4.59 1.34 3.58
C GLY A 91 -5.49 2.54 3.30
N GLY A 92 -6.30 2.48 2.24
CA GLY A 92 -7.17 3.58 1.85
C GLY A 92 -6.43 4.77 1.25
N GLN A 93 -7.10 5.92 1.23
CA GLN A 93 -6.57 7.13 0.57
C GLN A 93 -5.26 7.64 1.19
N ALA A 94 -5.15 7.57 2.51
CA ALA A 94 -3.93 8.03 3.20
C ALA A 94 -2.69 7.24 2.74
N ALA A 95 -2.82 5.93 2.65
CA ALA A 95 -1.74 5.06 2.20
C ALA A 95 -1.38 5.30 0.73
N LEU A 96 -2.39 5.47 -0.12
CA LEU A 96 -2.18 5.76 -1.54
C LEU A 96 -1.46 7.10 -1.74
N ASN A 97 -1.84 8.12 -0.99
CA ASN A 97 -1.19 9.43 -1.05
C ASN A 97 0.29 9.35 -0.64
N ILE A 98 0.60 8.59 0.41
CA ILE A 98 1.98 8.37 0.85
C ILE A 98 2.78 7.66 -0.24
N ALA A 99 2.23 6.61 -0.82
CA ALA A 99 2.89 5.86 -1.89
C ALA A 99 3.16 6.72 -3.12
N MET A 100 2.21 7.55 -3.50
CA MET A 100 2.36 8.49 -4.62
C MET A 100 3.51 9.47 -4.37
N GLU A 101 3.54 10.07 -3.19
CA GLU A 101 4.57 11.03 -2.84
C GLU A 101 5.97 10.39 -2.80
N LEU A 102 6.08 9.16 -2.28
CA LEU A 102 7.32 8.40 -2.28
C LEU A 102 7.80 8.07 -3.70
N ASP A 103 6.88 7.70 -4.59
CA ASP A 103 7.21 7.37 -5.97
C ASP A 103 7.63 8.62 -6.76
N GLU A 104 6.89 9.71 -6.64
CA GLU A 104 7.17 10.97 -7.33
C GLU A 104 8.48 11.60 -6.89
N SER A 105 8.86 11.45 -5.63
CA SER A 105 10.15 11.95 -5.10
C SER A 105 11.35 11.11 -5.52
N GLY A 106 11.14 9.94 -6.13
CA GLY A 106 12.20 9.01 -6.50
C GLY A 106 12.74 8.15 -5.36
N PHE A 107 12.17 8.28 -4.16
CA PHE A 107 12.61 7.55 -2.97
C PHE A 107 12.54 6.03 -3.14
N LEU A 108 11.46 5.53 -3.75
CA LEU A 108 11.29 4.09 -3.98
C LEU A 108 12.36 3.55 -4.93
N ARG A 109 12.73 4.29 -5.95
CA ARG A 109 13.79 3.91 -6.88
C ARG A 109 15.16 3.89 -6.22
N GLU A 110 15.44 4.89 -5.39
CA GLU A 110 16.72 5.00 -4.67
C GLU A 110 16.94 3.82 -3.72
N HIS A 111 15.86 3.27 -3.17
CA HIS A 111 15.90 2.16 -2.21
C HIS A 111 15.50 0.82 -2.82
N ASP A 112 15.35 0.74 -4.13
CA ASP A 112 14.95 -0.47 -4.86
C ASP A 112 13.66 -1.10 -4.33
N VAL A 113 12.67 -0.26 -4.02
CA VAL A 113 11.37 -0.70 -3.53
C VAL A 113 10.37 -0.70 -4.67
N LEU A 114 9.79 -1.87 -4.94
CA LEU A 114 8.76 -2.03 -5.96
C LEU A 114 7.38 -1.74 -5.38
N LEU A 115 6.63 -0.87 -6.04
CA LEU A 115 5.23 -0.60 -5.68
C LEU A 115 4.36 -1.72 -6.25
N ILE A 116 3.72 -2.50 -5.37
CA ILE A 116 2.87 -3.62 -5.76
C ILE A 116 1.38 -3.33 -5.52
N GLY A 117 0.53 -4.07 -6.21
CA GLY A 117 -0.92 -3.88 -6.15
C GLY A 117 -1.46 -2.93 -7.20
N THR A 118 -0.85 -1.77 -7.38
CA THR A 118 -1.21 -0.81 -8.43
C THR A 118 -0.02 0.08 -8.76
N SER A 119 -0.01 0.65 -9.95
CA SER A 119 1.03 1.60 -10.34
C SER A 119 0.67 3.03 -9.93
N SER A 120 1.67 3.86 -9.70
CA SER A 120 1.47 5.28 -9.39
C SER A 120 0.70 6.01 -10.50
N THR A 121 0.97 5.66 -11.76
CA THR A 121 0.25 6.21 -12.91
C THR A 121 -1.24 5.90 -12.85
N THR A 122 -1.60 4.66 -12.51
CA THR A 122 -3.00 4.24 -12.37
C THR A 122 -3.70 4.98 -11.22
N ILE A 123 -3.05 5.13 -10.08
CA ILE A 123 -3.58 5.87 -8.93
C ILE A 123 -3.86 7.31 -9.32
N LYS A 124 -2.91 7.97 -9.96
CA LYS A 124 -3.03 9.35 -10.41
C LYS A 124 -4.19 9.53 -11.39
N LYS A 125 -4.35 8.63 -12.35
CA LYS A 125 -5.46 8.67 -13.31
C LYS A 125 -6.82 8.49 -12.66
N ALA A 126 -6.90 7.68 -11.62
CA ALA A 126 -8.16 7.44 -10.91
C ALA A 126 -8.56 8.59 -9.98
N GLU A 127 -7.60 9.27 -9.38
CA GLU A 127 -7.84 10.31 -8.38
C GLU A 127 -7.91 11.72 -8.96
N ASP A 128 -7.13 12.01 -9.99
CA ASP A 128 -7.15 13.31 -10.66
C ASP A 128 -8.37 13.39 -11.56
N ARG A 129 -9.25 14.35 -11.29
CA ARG A 129 -10.50 14.53 -12.05
C ARG A 129 -10.24 14.76 -13.55
N LEU A 130 -9.22 15.52 -13.87
CA LEU A 130 -8.88 15.83 -15.26
C LEU A 130 -8.34 14.58 -15.98
N GLU A 131 -7.43 13.86 -15.35
CA GLU A 131 -6.86 12.63 -15.90
C GLU A 131 -7.93 11.54 -16.05
N PHE A 132 -8.81 11.40 -15.06
CA PHE A 132 -9.94 10.47 -15.14
C PHE A 132 -10.87 10.82 -16.30
N LYS A 133 -11.21 12.10 -16.46
CA LYS A 133 -12.04 12.58 -17.57
C LYS A 133 -11.41 12.25 -18.93
N LYS A 134 -10.14 12.54 -19.10
CA LYS A 134 -9.41 12.21 -20.34
C LYS A 134 -9.41 10.71 -20.62
N THR A 135 -9.22 9.89 -19.61
CA THR A 135 -9.25 8.43 -19.75
C THR A 135 -10.62 7.95 -20.19
N MET A 136 -11.70 8.48 -19.59
CA MET A 136 -13.06 8.14 -19.98
C MET A 136 -13.40 8.59 -21.40
N GLU A 137 -12.96 9.77 -21.80
CA GLU A 137 -13.13 10.26 -23.18
C GLU A 137 -12.47 9.35 -24.21
N LYS A 138 -11.27 8.83 -23.93
CA LYS A 138 -10.59 7.85 -24.78
C LYS A 138 -11.38 6.56 -24.91
N ILE A 139 -11.91 6.04 -23.81
CA ILE A 139 -12.71 4.82 -23.80
C ILE A 139 -14.00 5.02 -24.60
N LEU A 140 -14.69 6.14 -24.38
CA LEU A 140 -15.92 6.47 -25.11
C LEU A 140 -15.67 6.68 -26.60
N SER A 141 -14.56 7.28 -26.96
CA SER A 141 -14.15 7.43 -28.36
C SER A 141 -13.95 6.08 -29.06
N LEU A 142 -13.47 5.08 -28.35
CA LEU A 142 -13.33 3.71 -28.87
C LEU A 142 -14.68 2.99 -29.01
N ILE A 143 -15.67 3.36 -28.22
CA ILE A 143 -17.01 2.74 -28.24
C ILE A 143 -17.88 3.34 -29.36
N HIS A 144 -17.63 4.57 -29.75
CA HIS A 144 -18.42 5.30 -30.75
C HIS A 144 -18.02 5.05 -32.22
N ILE A 145 -17.15 4.14 -32.44
CA ILE A 145 -16.75 3.78 -33.82
C ILE A 145 -17.74 2.81 -34.46
#